data_8b22ec593736e6338c1bd0e2238d4bf7
#
_entry.id   8b22ec593736e6338c1bd0e2238d4bf7
#
_cell.length_a   1.000
_cell.length_b   1.000
_cell.length_c   1.000
_cell.angle_alpha   90.00
_cell.angle_beta   90.00
_cell.angle_gamma   90.00
#
_symmetry.space_group_name_H-M   'P 1'
#
loop_
_entity.id
_entity.type
_entity.pdbx_description
1 polymer ?
#
loop_
_entity_poly.entity_id
_entity_poly.type
_entity_poly.pdbx_seq_one_letter_code
_entity_poly.pdbx_strand_id
1 'polypeptide(L)'
;MKTKAHYLVLATTMLALALTGCKKKTIDDLQSNDKVFSPAKFKENIITALGNRNIGYTFMINHKGQWADSAARGFARMSQDGAIPHSVYKEMNIASVTKWLTAVGAIKLLDYKQIKLEDSIYKWLPKSWTLGNKVKTITFHQLLTHKSGLTTDDIRYGTDFNSLKTCIAAGVVNEAKGYNYSNVNFALFRIMFSYINDKTGALNTESFSLSNKDTASFADYLAVRYTQLMQNAVFTPAEAGMVFCTPEDRSTVTLMYNETTASTAGKTLGDWKLVAGGGGYYMSAFQVAKVMAYVFHSEKILTKAQQQLLLDNRYGLDNEDGPNTSKGQSYGKDGALMNDVNGNDKADNPDPGLQTLIMKFPGDVELVFFTNALNNGFTFYTTIMKNAYEDSWVKP
;
A
#
# COMPACT_ATOMS: atom_id res chain seq x y z
N MET A 1 -42.43 -36.06 -82.66
CA MET A 1 -43.75 -36.02 -82.04
C MET A 1 -43.76 -35.06 -80.90
N LYS A 2 -44.62 -34.07 -80.94
CA LYS A 2 -45.11 -33.09 -79.94
C LYS A 2 -44.07 -32.28 -79.14
N THR A 3 -43.76 -31.14 -79.72
CA THR A 3 -43.32 -29.90 -79.12
C THR A 3 -44.33 -29.36 -78.13
N LYS A 4 -43.86 -28.87 -76.98
CA LYS A 4 -44.59 -27.87 -76.14
C LYS A 4 -43.68 -26.72 -75.81
N ALA A 5 -44.03 -25.54 -76.34
CA ALA A 5 -43.49 -24.27 -76.02
C ALA A 5 -43.95 -23.84 -74.66
N HIS A 6 -43.04 -23.24 -73.86
CA HIS A 6 -43.41 -22.57 -72.61
C HIS A 6 -42.99 -21.11 -72.70
N TYR A 7 -43.99 -20.23 -72.56
CA TYR A 7 -43.88 -18.83 -72.60
C TYR A 7 -43.09 -18.31 -71.37
N LEU A 8 -42.12 -17.49 -71.60
CA LEU A 8 -41.34 -16.76 -70.59
C LEU A 8 -42.10 -15.45 -70.23
N VAL A 9 -42.67 -15.39 -69.02
CA VAL A 9 -43.25 -14.16 -68.50
C VAL A 9 -42.16 -13.39 -67.78
N LEU A 10 -41.81 -12.26 -68.36
CA LEU A 10 -40.91 -11.30 -67.74
C LEU A 10 -41.70 -10.48 -66.69
N ALA A 11 -41.46 -10.77 -65.38
CA ALA A 11 -41.94 -9.96 -64.31
C ALA A 11 -40.87 -8.93 -63.95
N THR A 12 -41.10 -7.67 -64.33
CA THR A 12 -40.31 -6.53 -63.93
C THR A 12 -40.66 -6.14 -62.48
N THR A 13 -39.85 -6.56 -61.52
CA THR A 13 -39.91 -6.07 -60.16
C THR A 13 -39.10 -4.78 -60.05
N MET A 14 -39.77 -3.64 -59.87
CA MET A 14 -39.14 -2.37 -59.46
C MET A 14 -38.60 -2.54 -58.06
N LEU A 15 -37.25 -2.53 -57.92
CA LEU A 15 -36.56 -2.46 -56.65
C LEU A 15 -36.47 -0.99 -56.24
N ALA A 16 -37.35 -0.59 -55.33
CA ALA A 16 -37.24 0.73 -54.68
C ALA A 16 -36.02 0.70 -53.76
N LEU A 17 -34.91 1.33 -54.15
CA LEU A 17 -33.79 1.64 -53.27
C LEU A 17 -34.24 2.67 -52.25
N ALA A 18 -34.53 2.22 -51.06
CA ALA A 18 -34.58 3.09 -49.90
C ALA A 18 -33.17 3.64 -49.63
N LEU A 19 -32.91 4.88 -50.02
CA LEU A 19 -31.77 5.65 -49.59
C LEU A 19 -31.91 5.92 -48.11
N THR A 20 -31.47 4.98 -47.24
CA THR A 20 -31.16 5.32 -45.87
C THR A 20 -29.95 6.25 -45.90
N GLY A 21 -30.22 7.52 -45.71
CA GLY A 21 -29.18 8.55 -45.60
C GLY A 21 -28.20 8.16 -44.48
N CYS A 22 -27.02 7.71 -44.82
CA CYS A 22 -25.87 7.79 -43.93
C CYS A 22 -25.70 9.26 -43.52
N LYS A 23 -26.09 9.58 -42.30
CA LYS A 23 -25.65 10.85 -41.72
C LYS A 23 -24.13 10.84 -41.79
N LYS A 24 -23.52 11.68 -42.62
CA LYS A 24 -22.11 12.00 -42.58
C LYS A 24 -21.87 12.49 -41.14
N LYS A 25 -21.13 11.70 -40.32
CA LYS A 25 -20.57 12.23 -39.09
C LYS A 25 -19.74 13.43 -39.46
N THR A 26 -20.08 14.57 -38.92
CA THR A 26 -19.26 15.79 -39.05
C THR A 26 -17.95 15.54 -38.29
N ILE A 27 -16.91 16.31 -38.61
CA ILE A 27 -15.61 16.23 -37.90
C ILE A 27 -15.82 16.44 -36.38
N ASP A 28 -16.84 17.22 -35.98
CA ASP A 28 -17.25 17.40 -34.59
C ASP A 28 -17.88 16.15 -33.97
N ASP A 29 -18.54 15.27 -34.75
CA ASP A 29 -19.03 13.97 -34.30
C ASP A 29 -17.90 12.91 -34.13
N LEU A 30 -16.72 13.19 -34.65
CA LEU A 30 -15.51 12.37 -34.53
C LEU A 30 -14.61 12.83 -33.38
N GLN A 31 -14.87 13.98 -32.76
CA GLN A 31 -14.27 14.29 -31.48
C GLN A 31 -14.89 13.37 -30.45
N SER A 32 -14.09 12.40 -30.00
CA SER A 32 -14.47 11.51 -28.89
C SER A 32 -15.00 12.36 -27.74
N ASN A 33 -16.27 12.18 -27.38
CA ASN A 33 -16.86 12.78 -26.19
C ASN A 33 -16.28 12.16 -24.90
N ASP A 34 -15.32 11.26 -25.03
CA ASP A 34 -14.71 10.56 -23.93
C ASP A 34 -13.77 11.50 -23.19
N LYS A 35 -14.11 11.75 -21.95
CA LYS A 35 -13.26 12.52 -21.05
C LYS A 35 -11.92 11.80 -20.86
N VAL A 36 -10.84 12.56 -20.82
CA VAL A 36 -9.48 12.09 -20.52
C VAL A 36 -9.08 12.53 -19.12
N PHE A 37 -8.28 11.68 -18.45
CA PHE A 37 -7.73 12.04 -17.16
C PHE A 37 -6.70 13.16 -17.29
N SER A 38 -6.83 14.20 -16.44
CA SER A 38 -5.91 15.32 -16.35
C SER A 38 -5.15 15.31 -15.02
N PRO A 39 -3.85 14.96 -15.02
CA PRO A 39 -3.04 15.03 -13.80
C PRO A 39 -3.01 16.43 -13.18
N ALA A 40 -2.93 17.48 -14.02
CA ALA A 40 -2.93 18.86 -13.56
C ALA A 40 -4.24 19.24 -12.84
N LYS A 41 -5.38 18.78 -13.39
CA LYS A 41 -6.69 19.01 -12.74
C LYS A 41 -6.80 18.21 -11.44
N PHE A 42 -6.28 16.98 -11.40
CA PHE A 42 -6.24 16.19 -10.19
C PHE A 42 -5.42 16.86 -9.08
N LYS A 43 -4.23 17.37 -9.42
CA LYS A 43 -3.43 18.19 -8.49
C LYS A 43 -4.21 19.41 -7.97
N GLU A 44 -4.82 20.17 -8.86
CA GLU A 44 -5.62 21.36 -8.49
C GLU A 44 -6.76 20.99 -7.54
N ASN A 45 -7.50 19.93 -7.85
CA ASN A 45 -8.61 19.45 -7.03
C ASN A 45 -8.15 19.01 -5.64
N ILE A 46 -7.03 18.28 -5.53
CA ILE A 46 -6.44 17.89 -4.24
C ILE A 46 -6.06 19.13 -3.43
N ILE A 47 -5.34 20.08 -4.02
CA ILE A 47 -4.90 21.31 -3.34
C ILE A 47 -6.11 22.10 -2.85
N THR A 48 -7.14 22.23 -3.68
CA THR A 48 -8.39 22.92 -3.31
C THR A 48 -9.11 22.25 -2.16
N ALA A 49 -9.22 20.90 -2.21
CA ALA A 49 -9.92 20.14 -1.17
C ALA A 49 -9.16 20.13 0.18
N LEU A 50 -7.84 20.14 0.14
CA LEU A 50 -7.02 20.21 1.36
C LEU A 50 -6.98 21.63 1.96
N GLY A 51 -7.16 22.67 1.13
CA GLY A 51 -7.14 24.06 1.55
C GLY A 51 -5.78 24.49 2.13
N ASN A 52 -5.81 25.55 2.93
CA ASN A 52 -4.66 26.01 3.68
C ASN A 52 -4.55 25.26 5.01
N ARG A 53 -3.46 24.50 5.17
CA ARG A 53 -3.15 23.78 6.39
C ARG A 53 -1.95 24.41 7.09
N ASN A 54 -1.96 24.42 8.41
CA ASN A 54 -0.89 25.01 9.21
C ASN A 54 0.41 24.20 9.18
N ILE A 55 0.33 22.90 8.84
CA ILE A 55 1.45 21.97 8.82
C ILE A 55 1.62 21.38 7.43
N GLY A 56 2.58 20.49 7.24
CA GLY A 56 2.96 20.04 5.91
C GLY A 56 2.12 18.90 5.36
N TYR A 57 2.00 18.92 4.04
CA TYR A 57 1.60 17.74 3.27
C TYR A 57 2.35 17.69 1.95
N THR A 58 2.42 16.50 1.38
CA THR A 58 2.96 16.27 0.05
C THR A 58 2.21 15.14 -0.65
N PHE A 59 2.16 15.21 -1.97
CA PHE A 59 1.64 14.11 -2.77
C PHE A 59 2.32 13.99 -4.12
N MET A 60 2.27 12.78 -4.68
CA MET A 60 2.71 12.47 -6.04
C MET A 60 1.60 11.76 -6.81
N ILE A 61 1.47 12.12 -8.08
CA ILE A 61 0.55 11.52 -9.04
C ILE A 61 1.37 10.84 -10.12
N ASN A 62 1.21 9.53 -10.25
CA ASN A 62 1.66 8.80 -11.43
C ASN A 62 0.49 8.61 -12.40
N HIS A 63 0.79 8.63 -13.69
CA HIS A 63 -0.14 8.24 -14.74
C HIS A 63 0.59 7.39 -15.78
N LYS A 64 0.06 6.20 -16.04
CA LYS A 64 0.66 5.23 -16.97
C LYS A 64 2.12 4.88 -16.60
N GLY A 65 2.38 4.73 -15.31
CA GLY A 65 3.69 4.35 -14.77
C GLY A 65 4.75 5.45 -14.78
N GLN A 66 4.37 6.68 -15.09
CA GLN A 66 5.27 7.84 -15.11
C GLN A 66 4.84 8.87 -14.07
N TRP A 67 5.80 9.58 -13.50
CA TRP A 67 5.50 10.78 -12.71
C TRP A 67 4.78 11.80 -13.60
N ALA A 68 3.55 12.13 -13.26
CA ALA A 68 2.72 13.04 -14.03
C ALA A 68 2.61 14.43 -13.39
N ASP A 69 2.43 14.48 -12.06
CA ASP A 69 2.38 15.75 -11.31
C ASP A 69 2.65 15.52 -9.82
N SER A 70 2.86 16.59 -9.08
CA SER A 70 3.05 16.55 -7.62
C SER A 70 2.82 17.91 -6.98
N ALA A 71 2.65 17.93 -5.66
CA ALA A 71 2.75 19.16 -4.88
C ALA A 71 3.24 18.87 -3.45
N ALA A 72 3.79 19.90 -2.84
CA ALA A 72 4.06 19.96 -1.41
C ALA A 72 3.68 21.34 -0.87
N ARG A 73 3.19 21.40 0.36
CA ARG A 73 2.81 22.64 1.06
C ARG A 73 3.22 22.53 2.51
N GLY A 74 3.45 23.69 3.13
CA GLY A 74 3.81 23.80 4.54
C GLY A 74 5.21 23.25 4.83
N PHE A 75 5.38 22.69 6.02
CA PHE A 75 6.69 22.38 6.58
C PHE A 75 6.80 20.91 6.99
N ALA A 76 7.91 20.28 6.65
CA ALA A 76 8.33 18.99 7.21
C ALA A 76 8.80 19.16 8.66
N ARG A 77 9.37 20.35 8.99
CA ARG A 77 9.73 20.76 10.34
C ARG A 77 9.32 22.22 10.53
N MET A 78 8.58 22.47 11.60
CA MET A 78 8.13 23.82 11.93
C MET A 78 9.29 24.69 12.47
N SER A 79 9.08 26.00 12.63
CA SER A 79 10.13 26.96 13.00
C SER A 79 10.82 26.64 14.33
N GLN A 80 10.08 26.13 15.31
CA GLN A 80 10.62 25.74 16.62
C GLN A 80 11.57 24.52 16.56
N ASP A 81 11.51 23.75 15.48
CA ASP A 81 12.34 22.56 15.25
C ASP A 81 13.38 22.79 14.13
N GLY A 82 13.63 24.05 13.74
CA GLY A 82 14.49 24.39 12.61
C GLY A 82 13.74 24.24 11.29
N ALA A 83 13.03 25.27 10.87
CA ALA A 83 12.12 25.29 9.74
C ALA A 83 12.68 24.59 8.47
N ILE A 84 12.02 23.53 8.02
CA ILE A 84 12.31 22.84 6.76
C ILE A 84 11.02 22.74 5.95
N PRO A 85 10.93 23.35 4.77
CA PRO A 85 9.77 23.22 3.89
C PRO A 85 9.52 21.75 3.53
N HIS A 86 8.26 21.35 3.38
CA HIS A 86 7.92 20.01 2.91
C HIS A 86 8.26 19.86 1.42
N SER A 87 8.58 18.67 1.00
CA SER A 87 8.80 18.32 -0.41
C SER A 87 8.49 16.84 -0.64
N VAL A 88 8.35 16.46 -1.90
CA VAL A 88 8.13 15.05 -2.30
C VAL A 88 9.32 14.14 -1.94
N TYR A 89 10.46 14.72 -1.64
CA TYR A 89 11.70 14.01 -1.30
C TYR A 89 11.96 13.92 0.20
N LYS A 90 11.12 14.54 1.04
CA LYS A 90 11.29 14.47 2.49
C LYS A 90 10.80 13.14 3.02
N GLU A 91 11.68 12.45 3.75
CA GLU A 91 11.33 11.22 4.44
C GLU A 91 10.41 11.47 5.62
N MET A 92 9.50 10.52 5.82
CA MET A 92 8.78 10.33 7.07
C MET A 92 8.47 8.84 7.25
N ASN A 93 8.12 8.44 8.46
CA ASN A 93 7.60 7.10 8.69
C ASN A 93 6.29 6.94 7.90
N ILE A 94 6.22 5.93 7.05
CA ILE A 94 5.04 5.70 6.20
C ILE A 94 3.96 4.87 6.87
N ALA A 95 4.10 4.62 8.17
CA ALA A 95 3.10 3.89 8.96
C ALA A 95 2.68 2.57 8.27
N SER A 96 1.38 2.30 8.26
CA SER A 96 0.82 1.05 7.74
C SER A 96 0.86 0.90 6.22
N VAL A 97 1.25 1.90 5.45
CA VAL A 97 1.59 1.74 4.02
C VAL A 97 2.73 0.71 3.86
N THR A 98 3.56 0.52 4.89
CA THR A 98 4.55 -0.57 4.99
C THR A 98 3.94 -1.96 4.74
N LYS A 99 2.67 -2.20 5.12
CA LYS A 99 2.02 -3.51 4.92
C LYS A 99 1.90 -3.87 3.44
N TRP A 100 1.56 -2.90 2.61
CA TRP A 100 1.51 -3.12 1.16
C TRP A 100 2.90 -3.49 0.61
N LEU A 101 3.95 -2.80 1.04
CA LEU A 101 5.33 -3.12 0.65
C LEU A 101 5.73 -4.54 1.11
N THR A 102 5.38 -4.89 2.36
CA THR A 102 5.63 -6.25 2.90
C THR A 102 4.88 -7.32 2.10
N ALA A 103 3.64 -7.04 1.68
CA ALA A 103 2.87 -7.95 0.82
C ALA A 103 3.54 -8.15 -0.54
N VAL A 104 3.99 -7.07 -1.19
CA VAL A 104 4.75 -7.13 -2.45
C VAL A 104 6.00 -7.99 -2.30
N GLY A 105 6.79 -7.75 -1.24
CA GLY A 105 7.99 -8.54 -0.95
C GLY A 105 7.69 -10.00 -0.63
N ALA A 106 6.58 -10.26 0.08
CA ALA A 106 6.14 -11.61 0.40
C ALA A 106 5.75 -12.40 -0.85
N ILE A 107 4.92 -11.83 -1.72
CA ILE A 107 4.54 -12.48 -3.00
C ILE A 107 5.79 -12.81 -3.82
N LYS A 108 6.71 -11.84 -3.95
CA LYS A 108 7.96 -12.03 -4.71
C LYS A 108 8.83 -13.13 -4.15
N LEU A 109 9.05 -13.13 -2.82
CA LEU A 109 9.92 -14.09 -2.16
C LEU A 109 9.32 -15.50 -2.14
N LEU A 110 8.02 -15.62 -1.86
CA LEU A 110 7.32 -16.91 -1.83
C LEU A 110 7.34 -17.56 -3.22
N ASP A 111 7.04 -16.82 -4.26
CA ASP A 111 7.10 -17.30 -5.64
C ASP A 111 8.52 -17.77 -6.02
N TYR A 112 9.54 -16.94 -5.74
CA TYR A 112 10.94 -17.30 -6.00
C TYR A 112 11.35 -18.61 -5.28
N LYS A 113 10.80 -18.87 -4.10
CA LYS A 113 11.04 -20.11 -3.32
C LYS A 113 10.05 -21.22 -3.61
N GLN A 114 9.14 -21.04 -4.58
CA GLN A 114 8.09 -22.00 -4.93
C GLN A 114 7.21 -22.41 -3.73
N ILE A 115 6.94 -21.46 -2.85
CA ILE A 115 6.07 -21.60 -1.68
C ILE A 115 4.71 -20.98 -2.04
N LYS A 116 3.63 -21.73 -1.79
CA LYS A 116 2.28 -21.27 -2.09
C LYS A 116 1.75 -20.35 -0.99
N LEU A 117 0.88 -19.42 -1.35
CA LEU A 117 0.20 -18.55 -0.39
C LEU A 117 -0.69 -19.34 0.59
N GLU A 118 -1.19 -20.50 0.18
CA GLU A 118 -1.97 -21.44 0.98
C GLU A 118 -1.11 -22.33 1.88
N ASP A 119 0.22 -22.31 1.71
CA ASP A 119 1.11 -23.06 2.60
C ASP A 119 1.05 -22.51 4.02
N SER A 120 1.12 -23.42 4.96
CA SER A 120 1.05 -23.10 6.39
C SER A 120 2.35 -22.47 6.90
N ILE A 121 2.24 -21.33 7.58
CA ILE A 121 3.37 -20.48 8.01
C ILE A 121 4.29 -21.15 9.04
N TYR A 122 3.80 -22.13 9.82
CA TYR A 122 4.54 -22.71 10.95
C TYR A 122 5.90 -23.31 10.54
N LYS A 123 6.04 -23.72 9.28
CA LYS A 123 7.26 -24.30 8.74
C LYS A 123 8.43 -23.31 8.69
N TRP A 124 8.14 -22.02 8.78
CA TRP A 124 9.09 -20.91 8.70
C TRP A 124 9.13 -20.03 9.96
N LEU A 125 8.49 -20.48 11.03
CA LEU A 125 8.65 -19.88 12.36
C LEU A 125 9.87 -20.46 13.06
N PRO A 126 10.49 -19.74 14.04
CA PRO A 126 11.56 -20.25 14.87
C PRO A 126 11.19 -21.57 15.51
N LYS A 127 12.12 -22.54 15.50
CA LYS A 127 11.88 -23.85 16.12
C LYS A 127 11.75 -23.79 17.63
N SER A 128 12.36 -22.80 18.25
CA SER A 128 12.28 -22.53 19.69
C SER A 128 10.93 -21.97 20.12
N TRP A 129 10.06 -21.58 19.18
CA TRP A 129 8.75 -21.06 19.54
C TRP A 129 7.75 -22.18 19.81
N THR A 130 7.03 -22.05 20.93
CA THR A 130 5.87 -22.91 21.20
C THR A 130 4.75 -22.53 20.22
N LEU A 131 4.21 -23.52 19.54
CA LEU A 131 3.06 -23.33 18.66
C LEU A 131 1.77 -23.60 19.43
N GLY A 132 0.98 -22.55 19.65
CA GLY A 132 -0.33 -22.66 20.28
C GLY A 132 -1.38 -23.31 19.38
N ASN A 133 -2.61 -23.36 19.89
CA ASN A 133 -3.72 -24.02 19.21
C ASN A 133 -3.89 -23.51 17.77
N LYS A 134 -4.05 -24.42 16.82
CA LYS A 134 -4.32 -24.16 15.38
C LYS A 134 -3.30 -23.27 14.64
N VAL A 135 -2.15 -22.91 15.21
CA VAL A 135 -1.10 -22.16 14.49
C VAL A 135 -0.67 -22.88 13.21
N LYS A 136 -0.64 -24.23 13.24
CA LYS A 136 -0.29 -25.05 12.07
C LYS A 136 -1.28 -24.93 10.90
N THR A 137 -2.44 -24.31 11.09
CA THR A 137 -3.46 -24.11 10.05
C THR A 137 -3.47 -22.68 9.50
N ILE A 138 -2.59 -21.81 9.96
CA ILE A 138 -2.49 -20.44 9.45
C ILE A 138 -1.68 -20.45 8.17
N THR A 139 -2.17 -19.80 7.14
CA THR A 139 -1.52 -19.68 5.84
C THR A 139 -0.96 -18.25 5.60
N PHE A 140 -0.05 -18.10 4.64
CA PHE A 140 0.40 -16.78 4.21
C PHE A 140 -0.75 -15.91 3.69
N HIS A 141 -1.68 -16.51 2.91
CA HIS A 141 -2.90 -15.83 2.47
C HIS A 141 -3.68 -15.23 3.66
N GLN A 142 -3.86 -16.01 4.74
CA GLN A 142 -4.59 -15.52 5.91
C GLN A 142 -3.88 -14.40 6.66
N LEU A 143 -2.54 -14.39 6.69
CA LEU A 143 -1.79 -13.24 7.23
C LEU A 143 -1.99 -12.00 6.37
N LEU A 144 -1.78 -12.12 5.06
CA LEU A 144 -1.85 -11.01 4.10
C LEU A 144 -3.24 -10.39 3.97
N THR A 145 -4.29 -11.11 4.36
CA THR A 145 -5.69 -10.68 4.34
C THR A 145 -6.26 -10.36 5.73
N HIS A 146 -5.43 -10.33 6.77
CA HIS A 146 -5.88 -10.13 8.16
C HIS A 146 -6.92 -11.16 8.66
N LYS A 147 -6.79 -12.42 8.20
CA LYS A 147 -7.71 -13.52 8.53
C LYS A 147 -7.01 -14.68 9.28
N SER A 148 -5.92 -14.42 9.98
CA SER A 148 -5.16 -15.44 10.70
C SER A 148 -5.88 -15.97 11.96
N GLY A 149 -6.71 -15.15 12.57
CA GLY A 149 -7.35 -15.44 13.85
C GLY A 149 -6.43 -15.38 15.07
N LEU A 150 -5.19 -14.85 14.91
CA LEU A 150 -4.21 -14.73 16.00
C LEU A 150 -4.57 -13.65 17.03
N THR A 151 -5.39 -12.69 16.66
CA THR A 151 -5.81 -11.59 17.52
C THR A 151 -7.30 -11.33 17.37
N THR A 152 -7.88 -10.65 18.36
CA THR A 152 -9.22 -10.05 18.30
C THR A 152 -9.09 -8.58 18.64
N ASP A 153 -10.17 -7.80 18.52
CA ASP A 153 -10.18 -6.39 18.88
C ASP A 153 -9.84 -6.17 20.37
N ASP A 154 -10.15 -7.14 21.23
CA ASP A 154 -9.87 -7.10 22.67
C ASP A 154 -8.45 -7.58 23.02
N ILE A 155 -7.79 -8.31 22.11
CA ILE A 155 -6.48 -8.90 22.33
C ILE A 155 -5.49 -8.27 21.36
N ARG A 156 -4.63 -7.40 21.88
CA ARG A 156 -3.58 -6.71 21.12
C ARG A 156 -2.21 -7.17 21.59
N TYR A 157 -1.37 -7.54 20.62
CA TYR A 157 0.03 -7.87 20.86
C TYR A 157 0.93 -6.80 20.23
N GLY A 158 2.06 -6.55 20.88
CA GLY A 158 3.16 -5.80 20.26
C GLY A 158 3.74 -6.54 19.04
N THR A 159 4.61 -5.88 18.31
CA THR A 159 5.23 -6.43 17.09
C THR A 159 6.73 -6.71 17.24
N ASP A 160 7.30 -6.53 18.43
CA ASP A 160 8.65 -6.99 18.74
C ASP A 160 8.74 -8.53 18.78
N PHE A 161 9.96 -9.05 18.81
CA PHE A 161 10.22 -10.50 18.74
C PHE A 161 9.51 -11.29 19.86
N ASN A 162 9.54 -10.79 21.10
CA ASN A 162 8.95 -11.49 22.24
C ASN A 162 7.42 -11.44 22.21
N SER A 163 6.84 -10.32 21.84
CA SER A 163 5.40 -10.16 21.65
C SER A 163 4.87 -11.11 20.57
N LEU A 164 5.57 -11.21 19.43
CA LEU A 164 5.21 -12.15 18.36
C LEU A 164 5.33 -13.61 18.83
N LYS A 165 6.38 -13.95 19.59
CA LYS A 165 6.54 -15.27 20.18
C LYS A 165 5.38 -15.62 21.13
N THR A 166 4.98 -14.67 21.97
CA THR A 166 3.86 -14.83 22.90
C THR A 166 2.54 -15.01 22.14
N CYS A 167 2.31 -14.22 21.10
CA CYS A 167 1.12 -14.33 20.26
C CYS A 167 1.03 -15.71 19.58
N ILE A 168 2.13 -16.21 19.02
CA ILE A 168 2.17 -17.55 18.41
C ILE A 168 1.96 -18.65 19.46
N ALA A 169 2.48 -18.49 20.68
CA ALA A 169 2.26 -19.44 21.76
C ALA A 169 0.81 -19.47 22.26
N ALA A 170 0.12 -18.34 22.26
CA ALA A 170 -1.32 -18.26 22.53
C ALA A 170 -2.15 -18.98 21.44
N GLY A 171 -1.72 -18.91 20.20
CA GLY A 171 -2.37 -19.57 19.07
C GLY A 171 -3.56 -18.80 18.49
N VAL A 172 -4.42 -19.50 17.76
CA VAL A 172 -5.64 -18.94 17.17
C VAL A 172 -6.68 -18.70 18.25
N VAL A 173 -7.04 -17.45 18.47
CA VAL A 173 -8.03 -17.00 19.45
C VAL A 173 -9.38 -16.67 18.81
N ASN A 174 -9.39 -16.37 17.49
CA ASN A 174 -10.59 -16.19 16.69
C ASN A 174 -10.69 -17.32 15.65
N GLU A 175 -11.39 -18.38 15.99
CA GLU A 175 -11.51 -19.57 15.13
C GLU A 175 -12.29 -19.33 13.84
N ALA A 176 -13.20 -18.38 13.83
CA ALA A 176 -13.95 -18.00 12.64
C ALA A 176 -13.03 -17.38 11.54
N LYS A 177 -11.85 -16.90 11.95
CA LYS A 177 -10.85 -16.30 11.05
C LYS A 177 -11.45 -15.24 10.11
N GLY A 178 -12.44 -14.48 10.62
CA GLY A 178 -12.94 -13.29 9.97
C GLY A 178 -11.85 -12.23 9.84
N TYR A 179 -12.10 -11.21 9.02
CA TYR A 179 -11.19 -10.06 8.94
C TYR A 179 -11.05 -9.40 10.32
N ASN A 180 -9.81 -9.29 10.77
CA ASN A 180 -9.44 -8.54 11.97
C ASN A 180 -8.08 -7.90 11.74
N TYR A 181 -8.07 -6.57 11.56
CA TYR A 181 -6.85 -5.82 11.30
C TYR A 181 -5.86 -5.97 12.44
N SER A 182 -4.65 -6.46 12.14
CA SER A 182 -3.62 -6.64 13.15
C SER A 182 -2.22 -6.44 12.57
N ASN A 183 -1.41 -5.65 13.27
CA ASN A 183 0.01 -5.46 12.94
C ASN A 183 0.82 -6.76 13.03
N VAL A 184 0.43 -7.68 13.90
CA VAL A 184 1.07 -9.00 14.08
C VAL A 184 1.14 -9.77 12.77
N ASN A 185 0.06 -9.74 11.97
CA ASN A 185 0.00 -10.49 10.71
C ASN A 185 1.15 -10.13 9.76
N PHE A 186 1.51 -8.87 9.71
CA PHE A 186 2.58 -8.38 8.83
C PHE A 186 3.95 -8.38 9.51
N ALA A 187 4.02 -8.15 10.81
CA ALA A 187 5.27 -8.23 11.58
C ALA A 187 5.88 -9.64 11.57
N LEU A 188 5.06 -10.69 11.50
CA LEU A 188 5.52 -12.07 11.36
C LEU A 188 6.37 -12.29 10.10
N PHE A 189 6.18 -11.54 9.02
CA PHE A 189 7.03 -11.65 7.84
C PHE A 189 8.48 -11.25 8.12
N ARG A 190 8.73 -10.29 9.05
CA ARG A 190 10.08 -9.96 9.50
C ARG A 190 10.78 -11.18 10.09
N ILE A 191 10.05 -12.03 10.79
CA ILE A 191 10.60 -13.28 11.35
C ILE A 191 10.80 -14.33 10.26
N MET A 192 9.79 -14.55 9.43
CA MET A 192 9.74 -15.66 8.47
C MET A 192 10.65 -15.47 7.25
N PHE A 193 10.92 -14.25 6.81
CA PHE A 193 11.71 -14.00 5.60
C PHE A 193 13.10 -14.63 5.66
N SER A 194 13.76 -14.62 6.82
CA SER A 194 15.04 -15.30 7.00
C SER A 194 14.93 -16.79 6.74
N TYR A 195 13.93 -17.45 7.32
CA TYR A 195 13.69 -18.90 7.16
C TYR A 195 13.23 -19.26 5.75
N ILE A 196 12.44 -18.43 5.10
CA ILE A 196 12.00 -18.61 3.72
C ILE A 196 13.20 -18.51 2.78
N ASN A 197 14.06 -17.51 2.98
CA ASN A 197 15.20 -17.28 2.10
C ASN A 197 16.33 -18.30 2.29
N ASP A 198 16.73 -18.53 3.53
CA ASP A 198 17.80 -19.46 3.92
C ASP A 198 17.45 -20.12 5.25
N LYS A 199 16.77 -21.24 5.18
CA LYS A 199 16.30 -21.97 6.37
C LYS A 199 17.46 -22.49 7.21
N THR A 200 18.51 -23.00 6.58
CA THR A 200 19.67 -23.57 7.28
C THR A 200 20.43 -22.49 8.04
N GLY A 201 20.73 -21.37 7.40
CA GLY A 201 21.40 -20.23 8.04
C GLY A 201 20.59 -19.66 9.19
N ALA A 202 19.26 -19.51 9.01
CA ALA A 202 18.37 -19.04 10.08
C ALA A 202 18.34 -19.99 11.29
N LEU A 203 18.26 -21.31 11.07
CA LEU A 203 18.29 -22.32 12.12
C LEU A 203 19.64 -22.36 12.86
N ASN A 204 20.75 -22.22 12.15
CA ASN A 204 22.08 -22.18 12.77
C ASN A 204 22.24 -20.94 13.64
N THR A 205 21.76 -19.78 13.18
CA THR A 205 21.80 -18.53 13.95
C THR A 205 20.88 -18.61 15.18
N GLU A 206 19.69 -19.20 15.03
CA GLU A 206 18.78 -19.47 16.16
C GLU A 206 19.45 -20.34 17.22
N SER A 207 20.05 -21.47 16.81
CA SER A 207 20.70 -22.41 17.71
C SER A 207 21.89 -21.78 18.44
N PHE A 208 22.70 -20.98 17.74
CA PHE A 208 23.81 -20.23 18.34
C PHE A 208 23.30 -19.23 19.39
N SER A 209 22.27 -18.47 19.04
CA SER A 209 21.66 -17.49 19.95
C SER A 209 21.10 -18.16 21.23
N LEU A 210 20.41 -19.28 21.08
CA LEU A 210 19.87 -20.04 22.21
C LEU A 210 20.99 -20.56 23.14
N SER A 211 22.08 -21.07 22.57
CA SER A 211 23.23 -21.56 23.34
C SER A 211 23.90 -20.44 24.13
N ASN A 212 23.90 -19.23 23.61
CA ASN A 212 24.49 -18.05 24.25
C ASN A 212 23.47 -17.22 25.07
N LYS A 213 22.20 -17.63 25.12
CA LYS A 213 21.09 -16.90 25.75
C LYS A 213 20.94 -15.46 25.22
N ASP A 214 21.23 -15.26 23.93
CA ASP A 214 21.24 -13.95 23.27
C ASP A 214 20.11 -13.85 22.24
N THR A 215 18.90 -13.73 22.75
CA THR A 215 17.71 -13.57 21.90
C THR A 215 17.65 -12.16 21.25
N ALA A 216 18.32 -11.17 21.81
CA ALA A 216 18.35 -9.82 21.26
C ALA A 216 19.13 -9.78 19.93
N SER A 217 20.33 -10.37 19.89
CA SER A 217 21.10 -10.50 18.64
C SER A 217 20.37 -11.32 17.58
N PHE A 218 19.60 -12.33 17.98
CA PHE A 218 18.79 -13.10 17.04
C PHE A 218 17.62 -12.28 16.47
N ALA A 219 16.94 -11.50 17.29
CA ALA A 219 15.89 -10.58 16.84
C ALA A 219 16.46 -9.53 15.87
N ASP A 220 17.65 -9.00 16.16
CA ASP A 220 18.34 -8.06 15.26
C ASP A 220 18.73 -8.72 13.94
N TYR A 221 19.30 -9.92 13.97
CA TYR A 221 19.60 -10.69 12.76
C TYR A 221 18.36 -10.83 11.86
N LEU A 222 17.22 -11.25 12.41
CA LEU A 222 15.99 -11.42 11.65
C LEU A 222 15.51 -10.09 11.03
N ALA A 223 15.60 -9.00 11.79
CA ALA A 223 15.22 -7.67 11.33
C ALA A 223 16.15 -7.16 10.20
N VAL A 224 17.46 -7.34 10.34
CA VAL A 224 18.45 -7.01 9.30
C VAL A 224 18.20 -7.82 8.03
N ARG A 225 17.95 -9.13 8.16
CA ARG A 225 17.64 -9.98 7.00
C ARG A 225 16.35 -9.57 6.31
N TYR A 226 15.31 -9.21 7.05
CA TYR A 226 14.06 -8.69 6.50
C TYR A 226 14.31 -7.43 5.66
N THR A 227 15.00 -6.43 6.21
CA THR A 227 15.26 -5.18 5.49
C THR A 227 16.13 -5.40 4.25
N GLN A 228 17.15 -6.27 4.31
CA GLN A 228 17.98 -6.65 3.17
C GLN A 228 17.17 -7.35 2.06
N LEU A 229 16.28 -8.28 2.43
CA LEU A 229 15.43 -8.99 1.47
C LEU A 229 14.42 -8.05 0.81
N MET A 230 13.84 -7.15 1.57
CA MET A 230 12.95 -6.11 1.03
C MET A 230 13.71 -5.15 0.11
N GLN A 231 14.93 -4.74 0.48
CA GLN A 231 15.78 -3.90 -0.38
C GLN A 231 16.01 -4.58 -1.73
N ASN A 232 16.39 -5.86 -1.71
CA ASN A 232 16.73 -6.61 -2.93
C ASN A 232 15.49 -6.97 -3.77
N ALA A 233 14.37 -7.31 -3.13
CA ALA A 233 13.18 -7.78 -3.83
C ALA A 233 12.27 -6.65 -4.33
N VAL A 234 12.26 -5.50 -3.65
CA VAL A 234 11.30 -4.41 -3.89
C VAL A 234 12.00 -3.09 -4.21
N PHE A 235 12.86 -2.60 -3.32
CA PHE A 235 13.33 -1.21 -3.43
C PHE A 235 14.41 -1.03 -4.50
N THR A 236 15.35 -1.96 -4.62
CA THR A 236 16.39 -1.91 -5.67
C THR A 236 15.79 -2.08 -7.07
N PRO A 237 14.91 -3.08 -7.34
CA PRO A 237 14.25 -3.17 -8.65
C PRO A 237 13.35 -1.99 -8.99
N ALA A 238 12.78 -1.30 -7.99
CA ALA A 238 12.01 -0.08 -8.15
C ALA A 238 12.88 1.17 -8.33
N GLU A 239 14.20 1.04 -8.23
CA GLU A 239 15.13 2.18 -8.25
C GLU A 239 14.79 3.23 -7.17
N ALA A 240 14.25 2.78 -6.03
CA ALA A 240 13.81 3.66 -4.95
C ALA A 240 14.97 4.16 -4.06
N GLY A 241 16.20 3.74 -4.33
CA GLY A 241 17.37 3.99 -3.48
C GLY A 241 17.39 3.08 -2.26
N MET A 242 18.18 3.45 -1.25
CA MET A 242 18.18 2.75 0.02
C MET A 242 16.95 3.15 0.84
N VAL A 243 16.34 2.16 1.50
CA VAL A 243 15.16 2.36 2.34
C VAL A 243 15.39 1.69 3.70
N PHE A 244 15.17 2.45 4.76
CA PHE A 244 15.44 2.03 6.14
C PHE A 244 14.18 2.04 7.00
N CYS A 245 14.27 1.35 8.15
CA CYS A 245 13.26 1.45 9.22
C CYS A 245 13.66 2.44 10.31
N THR A 246 14.61 3.32 10.02
CA THR A 246 15.09 4.42 10.86
C THR A 246 15.32 5.62 9.96
N PRO A 247 15.14 6.84 10.44
CA PRO A 247 15.46 8.02 9.61
C PRO A 247 16.91 7.97 9.13
N GLU A 248 17.14 8.25 7.85
CA GLU A 248 18.49 8.37 7.29
C GLU A 248 19.23 9.53 7.95
N ASP A 249 18.56 10.66 8.07
CA ASP A 249 19.07 11.85 8.78
C ASP A 249 18.02 12.38 9.77
N ARG A 250 18.31 12.24 11.07
CA ARG A 250 17.44 12.71 12.15
C ARG A 250 17.30 14.23 12.19
N SER A 251 18.24 14.98 11.60
CA SER A 251 18.19 16.44 11.57
C SER A 251 17.23 16.99 10.52
N THR A 252 16.93 16.21 9.49
CA THR A 252 16.11 16.64 8.35
C THR A 252 14.83 15.82 8.14
N VAL A 253 14.67 14.69 8.86
CA VAL A 253 13.46 13.87 8.79
C VAL A 253 12.21 14.68 9.15
N THR A 254 11.12 14.41 8.50
CA THR A 254 9.81 15.02 8.80
C THR A 254 9.38 14.66 10.21
N LEU A 255 8.98 15.64 11.00
CA LEU A 255 8.45 15.46 12.35
C LEU A 255 6.92 15.43 12.32
N MET A 256 6.33 14.75 13.30
CA MET A 256 4.89 14.72 13.52
C MET A 256 4.46 15.90 14.39
N TYR A 257 3.30 16.47 14.07
CA TYR A 257 2.69 17.57 14.80
C TYR A 257 1.21 17.31 15.06
N ASN A 258 0.64 18.05 16.02
CA ASN A 258 -0.81 18.23 16.07
C ASN A 258 -1.16 19.55 15.35
N GLU A 259 -2.16 19.53 14.49
CA GLU A 259 -2.52 20.66 13.64
C GLU A 259 -3.03 21.87 14.44
N THR A 260 -3.68 21.62 15.57
CA THR A 260 -4.20 22.67 16.46
C THR A 260 -3.16 23.25 17.41
N THR A 261 -2.08 22.48 17.68
CA THR A 261 -0.99 22.88 18.58
C THR A 261 0.35 22.89 17.83
N ALA A 262 0.36 23.37 16.60
CA ALA A 262 1.52 23.38 15.69
C ALA A 262 2.75 24.12 16.25
N SER A 263 2.58 24.95 17.28
CA SER A 263 3.66 25.65 17.97
C SER A 263 4.46 24.77 18.95
N THR A 264 3.97 23.57 19.28
CA THR A 264 4.74 22.63 20.12
C THR A 264 5.79 21.91 19.29
N ALA A 265 6.87 21.44 19.97
CA ALA A 265 7.94 20.70 19.31
C ALA A 265 7.40 19.42 18.66
N GLY A 266 7.84 19.19 17.44
CA GLY A 266 7.50 17.98 16.68
C GLY A 266 8.11 16.72 17.28
N LYS A 267 7.56 15.58 16.92
CA LYS A 267 8.00 14.25 17.39
C LYS A 267 8.47 13.38 16.25
N THR A 268 9.44 12.53 16.54
CA THR A 268 9.85 11.42 15.66
C THR A 268 9.75 10.12 16.42
N LEU A 269 9.48 9.04 15.70
CA LEU A 269 9.30 7.70 16.28
C LEU A 269 10.61 6.89 16.36
N GLY A 270 11.72 7.44 15.87
CA GLY A 270 13.04 6.79 15.95
C GLY A 270 13.16 5.50 15.14
N ASP A 271 13.83 4.49 15.71
CA ASP A 271 14.14 3.22 15.04
C ASP A 271 12.98 2.23 15.17
N TRP A 272 12.49 1.75 14.03
CA TRP A 272 11.43 0.76 13.93
C TRP A 272 11.91 -0.61 13.45
N LYS A 273 13.22 -0.80 13.25
CA LYS A 273 13.79 -2.02 12.67
C LYS A 273 13.29 -3.29 13.38
N LEU A 274 13.29 -3.30 14.70
CA LEU A 274 12.92 -4.47 15.51
C LEU A 274 11.41 -4.71 15.60
N VAL A 275 10.58 -3.78 15.11
CA VAL A 275 9.11 -3.88 15.12
C VAL A 275 8.50 -3.78 13.71
N ALA A 276 9.34 -3.68 12.68
CA ALA A 276 8.93 -3.48 11.29
C ALA A 276 8.12 -4.66 10.72
N GLY A 277 7.48 -4.38 9.58
CA GLY A 277 6.67 -5.32 8.80
C GLY A 277 5.22 -4.87 8.68
N GLY A 278 4.57 -4.55 9.79
CA GLY A 278 3.25 -3.93 9.82
C GLY A 278 3.27 -2.40 9.74
N GLY A 279 4.41 -1.80 9.94
CA GLY A 279 4.75 -0.39 9.87
C GLY A 279 6.27 -0.26 9.88
N GLY A 280 6.80 0.96 9.80
CA GLY A 280 8.17 1.22 10.22
C GLY A 280 9.13 1.69 9.15
N TYR A 281 8.85 1.57 7.85
CA TYR A 281 9.72 2.16 6.85
C TYR A 281 9.66 3.69 6.89
N TYR A 282 10.83 4.31 6.69
CA TYR A 282 10.95 5.73 6.40
C TYR A 282 11.18 5.92 4.92
N MET A 283 10.30 6.64 4.27
CA MET A 283 10.34 6.87 2.83
C MET A 283 9.80 8.25 2.49
N SER A 284 10.25 8.79 1.39
CA SER A 284 9.63 9.95 0.77
C SER A 284 8.45 9.54 -0.13
N ALA A 285 7.56 10.48 -0.44
CA ALA A 285 6.46 10.23 -1.38
C ALA A 285 7.00 9.84 -2.77
N PHE A 286 8.14 10.39 -3.17
CA PHE A 286 8.82 10.04 -4.42
C PHE A 286 9.26 8.56 -4.45
N GLN A 287 9.86 8.06 -3.38
CA GLN A 287 10.28 6.66 -3.30
C GLN A 287 9.08 5.71 -3.37
N VAL A 288 8.00 6.00 -2.64
CA VAL A 288 6.79 5.17 -2.67
C VAL A 288 6.13 5.20 -4.05
N ALA A 289 6.05 6.37 -4.69
CA ALA A 289 5.50 6.51 -6.04
C ALA A 289 6.31 5.72 -7.07
N LYS A 290 7.65 5.69 -6.96
CA LYS A 290 8.50 4.83 -7.79
C LYS A 290 8.17 3.36 -7.59
N VAL A 291 8.05 2.88 -6.34
CA VAL A 291 7.68 1.49 -6.08
C VAL A 291 6.32 1.17 -6.70
N MET A 292 5.31 2.05 -6.57
CA MET A 292 3.99 1.85 -7.18
C MET A 292 4.08 1.74 -8.71
N ALA A 293 4.82 2.65 -9.36
CA ALA A 293 5.02 2.62 -10.80
C ALA A 293 5.63 1.29 -11.26
N TYR A 294 6.68 0.83 -10.58
CA TYR A 294 7.34 -0.45 -10.93
C TYR A 294 6.49 -1.67 -10.61
N VAL A 295 5.71 -1.66 -9.53
CA VAL A 295 4.81 -2.76 -9.19
C VAL A 295 3.68 -2.89 -10.20
N PHE A 296 3.05 -1.79 -10.63
CA PHE A 296 1.85 -1.85 -11.45
C PHE A 296 2.10 -1.72 -12.96
N HIS A 297 3.23 -1.13 -13.39
CA HIS A 297 3.51 -0.85 -14.80
C HIS A 297 4.77 -1.54 -15.35
N SER A 298 5.40 -2.41 -14.55
CA SER A 298 6.51 -3.25 -15.01
C SER A 298 6.39 -4.66 -14.47
N GLU A 299 7.25 -5.58 -14.95
CA GLU A 299 7.37 -6.93 -14.39
C GLU A 299 8.69 -7.14 -13.66
N LYS A 300 9.41 -6.07 -13.32
CA LYS A 300 10.66 -6.16 -12.58
C LYS A 300 10.46 -6.67 -11.13
N ILE A 301 9.32 -6.32 -10.50
CA ILE A 301 9.00 -6.72 -9.14
C ILE A 301 7.98 -7.86 -9.15
N LEU A 302 6.79 -7.63 -9.67
CA LEU A 302 5.71 -8.60 -9.77
C LEU A 302 5.30 -8.81 -11.23
N THR A 303 5.07 -10.05 -11.63
CA THR A 303 4.46 -10.37 -12.93
C THR A 303 3.03 -9.83 -13.00
N LYS A 304 2.45 -9.71 -14.20
CA LYS A 304 1.05 -9.28 -14.36
C LYS A 304 0.07 -10.14 -13.58
N ALA A 305 0.29 -11.45 -13.53
CA ALA A 305 -0.53 -12.37 -12.74
C ALA A 305 -0.42 -12.09 -11.23
N GLN A 306 0.78 -11.79 -10.73
CA GLN A 306 0.99 -11.45 -9.33
C GLN A 306 0.41 -10.08 -8.97
N GLN A 307 0.49 -9.10 -9.87
CA GLN A 307 -0.15 -7.79 -9.72
C GLN A 307 -1.67 -7.96 -9.56
N GLN A 308 -2.29 -8.75 -10.44
CA GLN A 308 -3.72 -9.04 -10.37
C GLN A 308 -4.07 -9.80 -9.09
N LEU A 309 -3.31 -10.82 -8.72
CA LEU A 309 -3.48 -11.59 -7.48
C LEU A 309 -3.45 -10.68 -6.24
N LEU A 310 -2.51 -9.73 -6.20
CA LEU A 310 -2.40 -8.74 -5.12
C LEU A 310 -3.66 -7.88 -5.01
N LEU A 311 -4.18 -7.40 -6.14
CA LEU A 311 -5.37 -6.56 -6.18
C LEU A 311 -6.65 -7.35 -5.84
N ASP A 312 -6.84 -8.53 -6.43
CA ASP A 312 -8.03 -9.36 -6.23
C ASP A 312 -8.22 -9.78 -4.77
N ASN A 313 -7.10 -10.06 -4.08
CA ASN A 313 -7.12 -10.45 -2.68
C ASN A 313 -6.83 -9.30 -1.72
N ARG A 314 -6.58 -8.09 -2.22
CA ARG A 314 -6.24 -6.90 -1.44
C ARG A 314 -5.07 -7.14 -0.47
N TYR A 315 -4.02 -7.85 -0.89
CA TYR A 315 -2.88 -8.15 -0.04
C TYR A 315 -2.16 -6.87 0.42
N GLY A 316 -2.22 -6.59 1.72
CA GLY A 316 -1.68 -5.38 2.32
C GLY A 316 -2.43 -4.10 1.97
N LEU A 317 -3.62 -4.21 1.35
CA LEU A 317 -4.54 -3.13 1.01
C LEU A 317 -5.79 -3.23 1.89
N ASP A 318 -6.43 -2.12 2.18
CA ASP A 318 -7.64 -2.08 2.99
C ASP A 318 -8.90 -2.11 2.12
N ASN A 319 -9.99 -2.63 2.68
CA ASN A 319 -11.27 -2.66 2.00
C ASN A 319 -11.88 -1.24 1.88
N GLU A 320 -11.68 -0.43 2.91
CA GLU A 320 -12.26 0.91 3.03
C GLU A 320 -11.51 1.93 2.18
N ASP A 321 -10.20 1.74 1.97
CA ASP A 321 -9.35 2.64 1.20
C ASP A 321 -9.41 2.42 -0.32
N GLY A 322 -10.26 1.54 -0.79
CA GLY A 322 -10.47 1.29 -2.21
C GLY A 322 -11.93 1.47 -2.61
N PRO A 323 -12.51 2.69 -2.50
CA PRO A 323 -13.88 2.91 -2.89
C PRO A 323 -14.08 2.77 -4.40
N ASN A 324 -15.28 2.36 -4.81
CA ASN A 324 -15.66 2.39 -6.21
C ASN A 324 -15.66 3.82 -6.75
N THR A 325 -15.18 3.97 -7.96
CA THR A 325 -15.22 5.21 -8.73
C THR A 325 -16.15 5.08 -9.92
N SER A 326 -16.47 6.18 -10.59
CA SER A 326 -17.25 6.15 -11.85
C SER A 326 -16.52 5.41 -12.98
N LYS A 327 -15.22 5.17 -12.82
CA LYS A 327 -14.34 4.48 -13.78
C LYS A 327 -14.02 3.05 -13.40
N GLY A 328 -14.46 2.58 -12.23
CA GLY A 328 -14.21 1.24 -11.72
C GLY A 328 -13.67 1.20 -10.30
N GLN A 329 -13.21 0.02 -9.89
CA GLN A 329 -12.68 -0.22 -8.56
C GLN A 329 -11.33 0.48 -8.37
N SER A 330 -11.16 1.20 -7.28
CA SER A 330 -9.85 1.65 -6.78
C SER A 330 -9.35 0.77 -5.64
N TYR A 331 -8.09 0.91 -5.32
CA TYR A 331 -7.42 0.16 -4.25
C TYR A 331 -6.56 1.13 -3.45
N GLY A 332 -6.52 0.97 -2.15
CA GLY A 332 -5.74 1.86 -1.30
C GLY A 332 -5.21 1.19 -0.05
N LYS A 333 -4.26 1.85 0.56
CA LYS A 333 -3.77 1.56 1.91
C LYS A 333 -3.45 2.87 2.60
N ASP A 334 -4.14 3.11 3.70
CA ASP A 334 -3.80 4.19 4.59
C ASP A 334 -2.73 3.78 5.60
N GLY A 335 -2.15 4.78 6.23
CA GLY A 335 -1.26 4.62 7.38
C GLY A 335 -1.42 5.80 8.30
N ALA A 336 -1.46 5.53 9.60
CA ALA A 336 -1.52 6.58 10.60
C ALA A 336 -0.68 6.19 11.82
N LEU A 337 -0.03 7.18 12.41
CA LEU A 337 0.68 7.06 13.68
C LEU A 337 0.38 8.30 14.50
N MET A 338 0.23 8.10 15.80
CA MET A 338 0.14 9.16 16.79
C MET A 338 1.14 8.92 17.91
N ASN A 339 1.52 9.97 18.59
CA ASN A 339 2.23 9.89 19.85
C ASN A 339 1.27 10.36 20.94
N ASP A 340 0.60 9.40 21.57
CA ASP A 340 -0.35 9.63 22.65
C ASP A 340 0.41 10.26 23.84
N VAL A 341 0.26 11.58 24.01
CA VAL A 341 0.97 12.33 25.06
C VAL A 341 0.14 12.47 26.33
N ASN A 342 -1.16 12.18 26.26
CA ASN A 342 -2.07 12.23 27.40
C ASN A 342 -2.46 10.86 27.95
N GLY A 343 -2.06 9.75 27.29
CA GLY A 343 -2.23 8.38 27.75
C GLY A 343 -3.67 7.87 27.67
N ASN A 344 -4.49 8.43 26.78
CA ASN A 344 -5.89 8.06 26.65
C ASN A 344 -6.21 7.10 25.47
N ASP A 345 -5.18 6.70 24.73
CA ASP A 345 -5.24 5.82 23.52
C ASP A 345 -6.18 6.37 22.43
N LYS A 346 -6.31 7.68 22.32
CA LYS A 346 -7.11 8.37 21.30
C LYS A 346 -6.25 9.34 20.52
N ALA A 347 -6.55 9.47 19.23
CA ALA A 347 -5.92 10.49 18.39
C ALA A 347 -6.65 11.83 18.59
N ASP A 348 -6.33 12.54 19.65
CA ASP A 348 -6.96 13.81 19.99
C ASP A 348 -5.92 14.93 20.23
N ASN A 349 -6.36 16.07 20.73
CA ASN A 349 -5.49 17.17 21.08
C ASN A 349 -4.93 16.95 22.52
N PRO A 350 -3.61 16.97 22.77
CA PRO A 350 -2.55 17.58 21.93
C PRO A 350 -1.69 16.59 21.13
N ASP A 351 -2.16 15.41 20.81
CA ASP A 351 -1.36 14.33 20.22
C ASP A 351 -0.77 14.68 18.85
N PRO A 352 0.57 14.70 18.71
CA PRO A 352 1.19 14.80 17.40
C PRO A 352 1.05 13.48 16.62
N GLY A 353 0.89 13.59 15.31
CA GLY A 353 0.81 12.40 14.48
C GLY A 353 1.08 12.65 13.00
N LEU A 354 0.89 11.61 12.23
CA LEU A 354 1.02 11.65 10.78
C LEU A 354 -0.02 10.74 10.11
N GLN A 355 -0.31 11.03 8.86
CA GLN A 355 -1.08 10.13 8.01
C GLN A 355 -0.44 9.99 6.64
N THR A 356 -0.55 8.79 6.08
CA THR A 356 -0.08 8.42 4.75
C THR A 356 -1.17 7.68 4.01
N LEU A 357 -1.17 7.77 2.69
CA LEU A 357 -2.14 7.06 1.86
C LEU A 357 -1.50 6.75 0.52
N ILE A 358 -1.69 5.54 0.03
CA ILE A 358 -1.49 5.18 -1.37
C ILE A 358 -2.83 4.80 -1.98
N MET A 359 -3.05 5.19 -3.23
CA MET A 359 -4.22 4.77 -3.99
C MET A 359 -3.83 4.41 -5.41
N LYS A 360 -4.38 3.29 -5.90
CA LYS A 360 -4.39 2.93 -7.31
C LYS A 360 -5.81 3.09 -7.83
N PHE A 361 -5.99 4.04 -8.73
CA PHE A 361 -7.24 4.30 -9.42
C PHE A 361 -7.29 3.59 -10.77
N PRO A 362 -8.48 3.40 -11.37
CA PRO A 362 -8.63 3.04 -12.77
C PRO A 362 -7.92 4.05 -13.70
N GLY A 363 -7.70 3.65 -14.97
CA GLY A 363 -7.04 4.53 -15.95
C GLY A 363 -5.55 4.75 -15.70
N ASP A 364 -4.91 3.78 -15.04
CA ASP A 364 -3.46 3.79 -14.77
C ASP A 364 -2.98 5.01 -13.97
N VAL A 365 -3.76 5.39 -12.96
CA VAL A 365 -3.46 6.50 -12.07
C VAL A 365 -3.10 5.96 -10.68
N GLU A 366 -1.97 6.39 -10.14
CA GLU A 366 -1.58 6.16 -8.75
C GLU A 366 -1.36 7.49 -8.03
N LEU A 367 -1.73 7.50 -6.75
CA LEU A 367 -1.52 8.60 -5.83
C LEU A 367 -0.77 8.12 -4.59
N VAL A 368 0.22 8.90 -4.20
CA VAL A 368 0.85 8.84 -2.86
C VAL A 368 0.59 10.16 -2.17
N PHE A 369 0.05 10.13 -0.97
CA PHE A 369 -0.22 11.31 -0.16
C PHE A 369 0.31 11.13 1.26
N PHE A 370 1.02 12.14 1.76
CA PHE A 370 1.56 12.19 3.12
C PHE A 370 1.20 13.52 3.78
N THR A 371 0.84 13.48 5.06
CA THR A 371 0.75 14.65 5.93
C THR A 371 1.38 14.34 7.28
N ASN A 372 2.11 15.29 7.83
CA ASN A 372 2.80 15.15 9.09
C ASN A 372 2.05 15.79 10.26
N ALA A 373 0.72 15.82 10.16
CA ALA A 373 -0.13 16.37 11.22
C ALA A 373 -1.40 15.53 11.42
N LEU A 374 -1.83 15.47 12.68
CA LEU A 374 -3.19 15.10 13.06
C LEU A 374 -3.97 16.34 13.49
N ASN A 375 -5.28 16.29 13.24
CA ASN A 375 -6.25 17.28 13.73
C ASN A 375 -7.36 16.54 14.47
N ASN A 376 -7.42 16.62 15.78
CA ASN A 376 -8.44 16.03 16.66
C ASN A 376 -9.04 14.71 16.16
N GLY A 377 -8.15 13.77 15.76
CA GLY A 377 -8.53 12.49 15.16
C GLY A 377 -7.94 12.29 13.76
N PHE A 378 -8.27 11.14 13.17
CA PHE A 378 -7.83 10.79 11.84
C PHE A 378 -8.81 11.31 10.78
N THR A 379 -8.29 11.95 9.74
CA THR A 379 -9.08 12.41 8.61
C THR A 379 -9.15 11.30 7.54
N PHE A 380 -10.33 11.05 7.00
CA PHE A 380 -10.51 10.08 5.91
C PHE A 380 -10.09 10.70 4.56
N TYR A 381 -8.79 10.74 4.32
CA TYR A 381 -8.23 11.30 3.07
C TYR A 381 -8.67 10.52 1.83
N THR A 382 -8.98 9.24 1.94
CA THR A 382 -9.47 8.39 0.85
C THR A 382 -10.67 9.02 0.12
N THR A 383 -11.65 9.54 0.86
CA THR A 383 -12.82 10.21 0.26
C THR A 383 -12.43 11.50 -0.46
N ILE A 384 -11.54 12.30 0.12
CA ILE A 384 -11.03 13.53 -0.50
C ILE A 384 -10.34 13.21 -1.82
N MET A 385 -9.45 12.24 -1.82
CA MET A 385 -8.67 11.86 -3.00
C MET A 385 -9.54 11.23 -4.09
N LYS A 386 -10.52 10.40 -3.71
CA LYS A 386 -11.51 9.86 -4.65
C LYS A 386 -12.29 10.97 -5.34
N ASN A 387 -12.85 11.92 -4.58
CA ASN A 387 -13.63 13.01 -5.16
C ASN A 387 -12.76 13.88 -6.10
N ALA A 388 -11.55 14.19 -5.68
CA ALA A 388 -10.61 14.92 -6.52
C ALA A 388 -10.29 14.17 -7.82
N TYR A 389 -10.16 12.82 -7.77
CA TYR A 389 -9.95 11.98 -8.96
C TYR A 389 -11.18 12.00 -9.89
N GLU A 390 -12.40 11.85 -9.35
CA GLU A 390 -13.65 11.88 -10.13
C GLU A 390 -13.78 13.18 -10.95
N ASP A 391 -13.43 14.31 -10.33
CA ASP A 391 -13.52 15.64 -10.94
C ASP A 391 -12.33 15.98 -11.88
N SER A 392 -11.43 15.01 -12.11
CA SER A 392 -10.23 15.21 -12.91
C SER A 392 -10.33 14.70 -14.35
N TRP A 393 -11.50 14.21 -14.75
CA TRP A 393 -11.79 13.77 -16.10
C TRP A 393 -12.38 14.92 -16.92
N VAL A 394 -11.60 15.46 -17.85
CA VAL A 394 -11.93 16.64 -18.64
C VAL A 394 -12.16 16.27 -20.11
N LYS A 395 -12.86 17.12 -20.85
CA LYS A 395 -12.91 16.99 -22.32
C LYS A 395 -11.51 17.25 -22.89
N PRO A 396 -11.12 16.53 -23.94
CA PRO A 396 -9.83 16.74 -24.61
C PRO A 396 -9.65 18.17 -25.12
#